data_0eb557970973a4b01867d037d2d6f57a
#
_entry.id   0eb557970973a4b01867d037d2d6f57a
#
_cell.length_a   1.000
_cell.length_b   1.000
_cell.length_c   1.000
_cell.angle_alpha   90.00
_cell.angle_beta   90.00
_cell.angle_gamma   90.00
#
_symmetry.space_group_name_H-M   'P 1'
#
loop_
_entity.id
_entity.type
_entity.pdbx_description
1 polymer ?
#
loop_
_entity_poly.entity_id
_entity_poly.type
_entity_poly.pdbx_seq_one_letter_code
_entity_poly.pdbx_strand_id
1 'polypeptide(L)'
;MSQAARSEPPVSPLAARLLHRDGMVLVLDKPAGLPVHPGPKGGETLHDHLNGLRFGLPRAPELAHRLDKDTSGCLVLGRHGKALALLNRLFAEGQADKTYVAVTRGAPAEETGRIDQPLAKRSPHRGWWMQAVPKGTPGGLEAVTDWRVLARAEGLAVMALSPVTGRTHQLRAHLSHLGFPILGDSIYGGASRLPGGPMLHLHSRRIVLPVAKNGPPIDARAPLPPHMVETLAALGLESAAIEAAADTAFD
;
A
#
# COMPACT_ATOMS: atom_id res chain seq x y z
N MET A 1 40.39 -3.51 -26.92
CA MET A 1 39.46 -4.26 -26.05
C MET A 1 38.08 -3.65 -26.21
N SER A 2 37.21 -4.34 -26.96
CA SER A 2 35.87 -3.85 -27.32
C SER A 2 34.97 -3.85 -26.07
N GLN A 3 34.46 -2.68 -25.67
CA GLN A 3 33.33 -2.58 -24.75
C GLN A 3 32.11 -3.15 -25.48
N ALA A 4 31.76 -4.40 -25.14
CA ALA A 4 30.48 -4.95 -25.57
C ALA A 4 29.39 -3.99 -25.07
N ALA A 5 28.66 -3.37 -25.98
CA ALA A 5 27.49 -2.55 -25.71
C ALA A 5 26.53 -3.45 -24.88
N ARG A 6 26.39 -3.14 -23.60
CA ARG A 6 25.40 -3.82 -22.76
C ARG A 6 24.04 -3.40 -23.30
N SER A 7 23.38 -4.31 -24.02
CA SER A 7 22.01 -4.09 -24.47
C SER A 7 21.14 -3.68 -23.28
N GLU A 8 20.36 -2.62 -23.44
CA GLU A 8 19.38 -2.24 -22.42
C GLU A 8 18.43 -3.42 -22.16
N PRO A 9 18.10 -3.71 -20.91
CA PRO A 9 17.13 -4.76 -20.62
C PRO A 9 15.77 -4.40 -21.23
N PRO A 10 14.96 -5.39 -21.62
CA PRO A 10 13.61 -5.13 -22.12
C PRO A 10 12.81 -4.34 -21.08
N VAL A 11 11.99 -3.40 -21.56
CA VAL A 11 11.13 -2.58 -20.70
C VAL A 11 10.14 -3.49 -19.98
N SER A 12 10.03 -3.34 -18.67
CA SER A 12 9.07 -4.10 -17.87
C SER A 12 7.63 -3.79 -18.27
N PRO A 13 6.72 -4.79 -18.32
CA PRO A 13 5.28 -4.56 -18.47
C PRO A 13 4.72 -3.60 -17.39
N LEU A 14 5.34 -3.54 -16.23
CA LEU A 14 4.96 -2.61 -15.16
C LEU A 14 5.25 -1.14 -15.50
N ALA A 15 6.02 -0.85 -16.55
CA ALA A 15 6.22 0.53 -17.00
C ALA A 15 4.92 1.22 -17.41
N ALA A 16 3.94 0.47 -17.94
CA ALA A 16 2.61 1.00 -18.26
C ALA A 16 1.77 1.38 -17.03
N ARG A 17 2.22 1.00 -15.84
CA ARG A 17 1.55 1.29 -14.56
C ARG A 17 2.26 2.38 -13.75
N LEU A 18 3.16 3.15 -14.36
CA LEU A 18 3.80 4.26 -13.68
C LEU A 18 2.83 5.44 -13.53
N LEU A 19 2.69 5.90 -12.30
CA LEU A 19 1.91 7.09 -11.92
C LEU A 19 2.76 8.36 -11.93
N HIS A 20 4.07 8.20 -11.63
CA HIS A 20 5.04 9.28 -11.66
C HIS A 20 6.42 8.75 -12.07
N ARG A 21 7.13 9.56 -12.85
CA ARG A 21 8.54 9.30 -13.24
C ARG A 21 9.29 10.61 -13.41
N ASP A 22 10.34 10.80 -12.62
CA ASP A 22 11.32 11.88 -12.80
C ASP A 22 12.76 11.34 -12.70
N GLY A 23 13.74 12.22 -12.48
CA GLY A 23 15.15 11.84 -12.31
C GLY A 23 15.46 11.08 -11.03
N MET A 24 14.61 11.18 -9.99
CA MET A 24 14.84 10.66 -8.66
C MET A 24 13.89 9.54 -8.25
N VAL A 25 12.62 9.64 -8.65
CA VAL A 25 11.52 8.83 -8.10
C VAL A 25 10.72 8.18 -9.21
N LEU A 26 10.30 6.94 -8.98
CA LEU A 26 9.18 6.32 -9.67
C LEU A 26 8.07 6.07 -8.64
N VAL A 27 6.83 6.32 -9.02
CA VAL A 27 5.67 5.81 -8.30
C VAL A 27 4.93 4.84 -9.21
N LEU A 28 4.76 3.62 -8.75
CA LEU A 28 4.14 2.54 -9.50
C LEU A 28 2.77 2.23 -8.89
N ASP A 29 1.75 2.04 -9.72
CA ASP A 29 0.51 1.39 -9.33
C ASP A 29 0.75 -0.13 -9.27
N LYS A 30 1.13 -0.64 -8.09
CA LYS A 30 1.41 -2.06 -7.90
C LYS A 30 0.12 -2.89 -8.03
N PRO A 31 0.07 -3.91 -8.88
CA PRO A 31 -1.08 -4.80 -8.93
C PRO A 31 -1.22 -5.60 -7.62
N ALA A 32 -2.45 -5.95 -7.25
CA ALA A 32 -2.71 -6.93 -6.22
C ALA A 32 -2.18 -8.32 -6.65
N GLY A 33 -1.74 -9.13 -5.68
CA GLY A 33 -1.21 -10.47 -5.93
C GLY A 33 0.29 -10.53 -6.28
N LEU A 34 0.93 -9.41 -6.63
CA LEU A 34 2.38 -9.34 -6.89
C LEU A 34 3.15 -9.06 -5.59
N PRO A 35 3.92 -10.02 -5.04
CA PRO A 35 4.75 -9.77 -3.87
C PRO A 35 5.92 -8.86 -4.23
N VAL A 36 6.37 -8.05 -3.27
CA VAL A 36 7.49 -7.12 -3.46
C VAL A 36 8.83 -7.86 -3.45
N HIS A 37 8.97 -8.85 -2.58
CA HIS A 37 10.17 -9.68 -2.41
C HIS A 37 9.83 -11.17 -2.52
N PRO A 38 10.79 -12.01 -2.90
CA PRO A 38 10.61 -13.46 -2.92
C PRO A 38 10.18 -13.97 -1.55
N GLY A 39 9.13 -14.80 -1.54
CA GLY A 39 8.73 -15.57 -0.38
C GLY A 39 9.41 -16.95 -0.35
N PRO A 40 9.22 -17.74 0.74
CA PRO A 40 9.83 -19.08 0.85
C PRO A 40 9.46 -20.06 -0.27
N LYS A 41 8.34 -19.81 -0.96
CA LYS A 41 7.87 -20.68 -2.06
C LYS A 41 8.36 -20.22 -3.44
N GLY A 42 9.18 -19.15 -3.53
CA GLY A 42 9.58 -18.55 -4.80
C GLY A 42 8.41 -17.91 -5.55
N GLY A 43 8.54 -17.79 -6.86
CA GLY A 43 7.55 -17.19 -7.75
C GLY A 43 7.94 -15.77 -8.17
N GLU A 44 7.20 -15.23 -9.13
CA GLU A 44 7.40 -13.89 -9.67
C GLU A 44 7.17 -12.81 -8.60
N THR A 45 8.05 -11.84 -8.57
CA THR A 45 8.02 -10.72 -7.63
C THR A 45 8.26 -9.40 -8.34
N LEU A 46 7.94 -8.28 -7.68
CA LEU A 46 8.28 -6.97 -8.23
C LEU A 46 9.80 -6.82 -8.47
N HIS A 47 10.63 -7.46 -7.66
CA HIS A 47 12.08 -7.41 -7.79
C HIS A 47 12.56 -7.87 -9.18
N ASP A 48 11.89 -8.86 -9.78
CA ASP A 48 12.22 -9.41 -11.09
C ASP A 48 11.98 -8.39 -12.23
N HIS A 49 11.11 -7.40 -11.99
CA HIS A 49 10.77 -6.34 -12.94
C HIS A 49 11.63 -5.08 -12.84
N LEU A 50 12.33 -4.87 -11.72
CA LEU A 50 13.03 -3.60 -11.44
C LEU A 50 14.08 -3.27 -12.50
N ASN A 51 14.74 -4.27 -13.06
CA ASN A 51 15.77 -4.04 -14.07
C ASN A 51 15.18 -3.41 -15.37
N GLY A 52 13.95 -3.80 -15.75
CA GLY A 52 13.22 -3.20 -16.88
C GLY A 52 12.63 -1.81 -16.59
N LEU A 53 12.78 -1.27 -15.37
CA LEU A 53 12.35 0.06 -14.95
C LEU A 53 13.53 1.04 -14.82
N ARG A 54 14.70 0.74 -15.37
CA ARG A 54 15.91 1.59 -15.30
C ARG A 54 15.75 2.89 -16.09
N PHE A 55 15.09 2.87 -17.22
CA PHE A 55 14.92 4.03 -18.11
C PHE A 55 16.23 4.79 -18.33
N GLY A 56 17.23 4.09 -18.84
CA GLY A 56 18.54 4.64 -19.18
C GLY A 56 19.53 4.79 -18.02
N LEU A 57 19.12 4.55 -16.76
CA LEU A 57 20.05 4.58 -15.64
C LEU A 57 20.88 3.28 -15.53
N PRO A 58 22.13 3.36 -15.00
CA PRO A 58 23.02 2.21 -14.92
C PRO A 58 22.58 1.12 -13.95
N ARG A 59 21.74 1.46 -12.97
CA ARG A 59 21.22 0.54 -11.96
C ARG A 59 19.70 0.52 -11.96
N ALA A 60 19.13 -0.60 -11.52
CA ALA A 60 17.70 -0.72 -11.28
C ALA A 60 17.26 0.21 -10.13
N PRO A 61 16.01 0.73 -10.17
CA PRO A 61 15.45 1.43 -9.03
C PRO A 61 15.27 0.48 -7.84
N GLU A 62 15.25 1.03 -6.64
CA GLU A 62 15.11 0.27 -5.39
C GLU A 62 13.88 0.74 -4.61
N LEU A 63 13.30 -0.18 -3.82
CA LEU A 63 12.12 0.09 -3.01
C LEU A 63 12.41 1.06 -1.87
N ALA A 64 11.64 2.13 -1.78
CA ALA A 64 11.69 3.06 -0.63
C ALA A 64 10.76 2.62 0.52
N HIS A 65 9.70 1.87 0.21
CA HIS A 65 8.81 1.23 1.17
C HIS A 65 8.22 -0.05 0.57
N ARG A 66 7.32 -0.68 1.30
CA ARG A 66 6.68 -1.92 0.83
C ARG A 66 5.16 -1.86 0.96
N LEU A 67 4.50 -2.60 0.08
CA LEU A 67 3.10 -3.00 0.20
C LEU A 67 3.04 -4.54 0.38
N ASP A 68 2.00 -5.01 1.05
CA ASP A 68 1.73 -6.45 1.13
C ASP A 68 1.45 -7.03 -0.27
N LYS A 69 1.62 -8.35 -0.42
CA LYS A 69 1.37 -9.03 -1.70
C LYS A 69 0.02 -8.65 -2.31
N ASP A 70 -1.04 -8.72 -1.52
CA ASP A 70 -2.42 -8.57 -1.99
C ASP A 70 -2.92 -7.11 -1.94
N THR A 71 -2.16 -6.19 -1.33
CA THR A 71 -2.42 -4.75 -1.37
C THR A 71 -1.95 -4.17 -2.70
N SER A 72 -2.80 -3.39 -3.36
CA SER A 72 -2.50 -2.70 -4.62
C SER A 72 -2.22 -1.21 -4.43
N GLY A 73 -1.79 -0.50 -5.47
CA GLY A 73 -1.69 0.96 -5.52
C GLY A 73 -0.29 1.52 -5.36
N CYS A 74 -0.20 2.77 -4.91
CA CYS A 74 1.01 3.57 -4.90
C CYS A 74 2.19 2.91 -4.18
N LEU A 75 3.24 2.57 -4.92
CA LEU A 75 4.50 2.04 -4.43
C LEU A 75 5.67 2.89 -4.95
N VAL A 76 6.49 3.38 -4.04
CA VAL A 76 7.58 4.33 -4.34
C VAL A 76 8.92 3.61 -4.48
N LEU A 77 9.65 3.98 -5.53
CA LEU A 77 10.98 3.48 -5.83
C LEU A 77 11.95 4.66 -5.97
N GLY A 78 13.12 4.55 -5.39
CA GLY A 78 14.25 5.47 -5.59
C GLY A 78 15.07 5.04 -6.80
N ARG A 79 15.33 5.95 -7.74
CA ARG A 79 16.03 5.64 -8.99
C ARG A 79 17.56 5.53 -8.85
N HIS A 80 18.11 6.04 -7.74
CA HIS A 80 19.51 5.94 -7.38
C HIS A 80 19.72 6.13 -5.87
N GLY A 81 20.91 5.81 -5.35
CA GLY A 81 21.17 5.78 -3.91
C GLY A 81 20.87 7.07 -3.15
N LYS A 82 21.12 8.26 -3.74
CA LYS A 82 20.77 9.54 -3.10
C LYS A 82 19.26 9.73 -2.98
N ALA A 83 18.51 9.36 -4.03
CA ALA A 83 17.05 9.42 -4.01
C ALA A 83 16.48 8.43 -2.98
N LEU A 84 17.00 7.20 -2.97
CA LEU A 84 16.59 6.18 -2.01
C LEU A 84 16.82 6.62 -0.55
N ALA A 85 18.02 7.20 -0.25
CA ALA A 85 18.33 7.70 1.08
C ALA A 85 17.38 8.83 1.53
N LEU A 86 17.03 9.76 0.61
CA LEU A 86 16.05 10.81 0.88
C LEU A 86 14.66 10.21 1.16
N LEU A 87 14.20 9.31 0.31
CA LEU A 87 12.88 8.67 0.48
C LEU A 87 12.81 7.88 1.78
N ASN A 88 13.83 7.08 2.10
CA ASN A 88 13.89 6.32 3.36
C ASN A 88 13.79 7.25 4.58
N ARG A 89 14.42 8.43 4.53
CA ARG A 89 14.31 9.44 5.58
C ARG A 89 12.88 9.99 5.67
N LEU A 90 12.25 10.39 4.55
CA LEU A 90 10.88 10.89 4.54
C LEU A 90 9.89 9.87 5.14
N PHE A 91 10.04 8.58 4.82
CA PHE A 91 9.22 7.52 5.40
C PHE A 91 9.49 7.31 6.89
N ALA A 92 10.77 7.34 7.31
CA ALA A 92 11.15 7.16 8.71
C ALA A 92 10.68 8.31 9.61
N GLU A 93 10.69 9.54 9.09
CA GLU A 93 10.25 10.76 9.79
C GLU A 93 8.74 11.01 9.68
N GLY A 94 7.98 10.12 9.01
CA GLY A 94 6.53 10.26 8.84
C GLY A 94 6.12 11.43 7.93
N GLN A 95 7.02 11.91 7.07
CA GLN A 95 6.78 13.04 6.15
C GLN A 95 6.15 12.60 4.81
N ALA A 96 5.93 11.32 4.62
CA ALA A 96 5.24 10.78 3.46
C ALA A 96 3.77 10.57 3.81
N ASP A 97 2.87 11.40 3.28
CA ASP A 97 1.43 11.23 3.48
C ASP A 97 0.93 10.09 2.61
N LYS A 98 0.13 9.22 3.20
CA LYS A 98 -0.40 8.01 2.55
C LYS A 98 -1.88 7.90 2.83
N THR A 99 -2.68 7.83 1.78
CA THR A 99 -4.11 7.54 1.88
C THR A 99 -4.41 6.19 1.24
N TYR A 100 -5.04 5.32 2.00
CA TYR A 100 -5.53 4.04 1.53
C TYR A 100 -7.06 4.07 1.46
N VAL A 101 -7.61 3.30 0.54
CA VAL A 101 -9.04 2.98 0.49
C VAL A 101 -9.21 1.50 0.84
N ALA A 102 -10.14 1.21 1.74
CA ALA A 102 -10.53 -0.15 2.09
C ALA A 102 -12.05 -0.30 2.01
N VAL A 103 -12.52 -1.48 1.58
CA VAL A 103 -13.90 -1.91 1.80
C VAL A 103 -13.90 -2.86 3.00
N THR A 104 -14.76 -2.58 3.98
CA THR A 104 -14.82 -3.31 5.26
C THR A 104 -16.18 -3.94 5.48
N ARG A 105 -16.24 -4.97 6.32
CA ARG A 105 -17.50 -5.55 6.82
C ARG A 105 -18.00 -4.70 7.98
N GLY A 106 -18.94 -3.78 7.69
CA GLY A 106 -19.38 -2.76 8.62
C GLY A 106 -18.36 -1.61 8.81
N ALA A 107 -18.72 -0.67 9.66
CA ALA A 107 -17.88 0.47 10.06
C ALA A 107 -18.26 0.91 11.50
N PRO A 108 -17.37 1.67 12.17
CA PRO A 108 -17.74 2.41 13.39
C PRO A 108 -18.97 3.29 13.15
N ALA A 109 -19.71 3.61 14.21
CA ALA A 109 -20.83 4.56 14.13
C ALA A 109 -20.35 5.98 13.81
N GLU A 110 -19.17 6.32 14.31
CA GLU A 110 -18.49 7.58 14.06
C GLU A 110 -18.06 7.71 12.60
N GLU A 111 -17.92 8.94 12.11
CA GLU A 111 -17.46 9.21 10.73
C GLU A 111 -15.94 9.23 10.62
N THR A 112 -15.24 9.54 11.72
CA THR A 112 -13.78 9.63 11.76
C THR A 112 -13.26 9.12 13.10
N GLY A 113 -12.00 8.69 13.13
CA GLY A 113 -11.34 8.33 14.38
C GLY A 113 -9.88 7.95 14.21
N ARG A 114 -9.28 7.55 15.31
CA ARG A 114 -7.89 7.11 15.40
C ARG A 114 -7.81 5.78 16.11
N ILE A 115 -7.01 4.88 15.55
CA ILE A 115 -6.60 3.63 16.19
C ILE A 115 -5.18 3.84 16.67
N ASP A 116 -4.98 3.91 17.97
CA ASP A 116 -3.68 3.96 18.65
C ASP A 116 -3.51 2.68 19.44
N GLN A 117 -3.18 1.60 18.72
CA GLN A 117 -3.14 0.25 19.27
C GLN A 117 -1.86 -0.47 18.83
N PRO A 118 -0.93 -0.79 19.74
CA PRO A 118 0.31 -1.47 19.41
C PRO A 118 0.06 -2.84 18.76
N LEU A 119 0.98 -3.21 17.87
CA LEU A 119 0.96 -4.49 17.17
C LEU A 119 2.17 -5.34 17.53
N ALA A 120 1.94 -6.61 17.82
CA ALA A 120 2.99 -7.60 18.02
C ALA A 120 2.84 -8.77 17.03
N LYS A 121 3.92 -9.53 16.86
CA LYS A 121 3.85 -10.78 16.09
C LYS A 121 2.92 -11.76 16.79
N ARG A 122 1.97 -12.34 16.06
CA ARG A 122 1.01 -13.30 16.61
C ARG A 122 1.67 -14.61 17.06
N SER A 123 2.80 -14.99 16.43
CA SER A 123 3.54 -16.20 16.76
C SER A 123 4.96 -16.09 16.24
N PRO A 124 5.98 -16.63 16.96
CA PRO A 124 7.35 -16.72 16.45
C PRO A 124 7.47 -17.50 15.14
N HIS A 125 6.65 -18.53 14.97
CA HIS A 125 6.67 -19.41 13.79
C HIS A 125 5.91 -18.87 12.58
N ARG A 126 5.02 -17.88 12.77
CA ARG A 126 4.29 -17.15 11.72
C ARG A 126 4.65 -15.67 11.77
N GLY A 127 5.92 -15.37 11.69
CA GLY A 127 6.55 -14.11 12.03
C GLY A 127 6.07 -12.84 11.31
N TRP A 128 5.15 -12.97 10.34
CA TRP A 128 4.58 -11.86 9.59
C TRP A 128 3.10 -11.60 9.90
N TRP A 129 2.45 -12.46 10.73
CA TRP A 129 1.11 -12.20 11.24
C TRP A 129 1.18 -11.35 12.49
N MET A 130 0.45 -10.24 12.46
CA MET A 130 0.38 -9.28 13.54
C MET A 130 -0.93 -9.43 14.32
N GLN A 131 -0.92 -9.00 15.57
CA GLN A 131 -2.12 -8.89 16.40
C GLN A 131 -2.04 -7.60 17.21
N ALA A 132 -3.18 -7.01 17.49
CA ALA A 132 -3.29 -5.91 18.44
C ALA A 132 -3.01 -6.42 19.85
N VAL A 133 -2.22 -5.65 20.59
CA VAL A 133 -1.83 -5.99 21.97
C VAL A 133 -1.99 -4.77 22.87
N PRO A 134 -2.21 -4.92 24.18
CA PRO A 134 -2.25 -3.81 25.11
C PRO A 134 -0.98 -2.95 25.06
N LYS A 135 -1.12 -1.65 25.32
CA LYS A 135 0.04 -0.75 25.43
C LYS A 135 0.97 -1.26 26.55
N GLY A 136 2.28 -1.21 26.30
CA GLY A 136 3.30 -1.71 27.21
C GLY A 136 3.59 -3.21 27.09
N THR A 137 2.90 -3.96 26.22
CA THR A 137 3.21 -5.38 25.99
C THR A 137 4.64 -5.54 25.46
N PRO A 138 5.48 -6.41 26.04
CA PRO A 138 6.83 -6.69 25.55
C PRO A 138 6.80 -7.14 24.08
N GLY A 139 7.61 -6.47 23.22
CA GLY A 139 7.65 -6.73 21.78
C GLY A 139 6.50 -6.11 20.99
N GLY A 140 5.59 -5.38 21.63
CA GLY A 140 4.59 -4.54 20.99
C GLY A 140 5.24 -3.32 20.35
N LEU A 141 4.92 -3.10 19.07
CA LEU A 141 5.37 -1.95 18.30
C LEU A 141 4.25 -0.91 18.23
N GLU A 142 4.55 0.34 18.54
CA GLU A 142 3.59 1.43 18.37
C GLU A 142 3.03 1.43 16.94
N ALA A 143 1.72 1.51 16.85
CA ALA A 143 1.02 1.54 15.58
C ALA A 143 -0.19 2.47 15.69
N VAL A 144 -0.24 3.46 14.79
CA VAL A 144 -1.29 4.50 14.76
C VAL A 144 -1.84 4.61 13.35
N THR A 145 -3.17 4.60 13.25
CA THR A 145 -3.91 4.76 11.99
C THR A 145 -5.07 5.74 12.19
N ASP A 146 -5.12 6.78 11.41
CA ASP A 146 -6.31 7.63 11.29
C ASP A 146 -7.25 7.05 10.24
N TRP A 147 -8.55 7.20 10.44
CA TRP A 147 -9.55 6.69 9.53
C TRP A 147 -10.74 7.64 9.38
N ARG A 148 -11.39 7.55 8.22
CA ARG A 148 -12.64 8.24 7.88
C ARG A 148 -13.56 7.29 7.10
N VAL A 149 -14.84 7.26 7.43
CA VAL A 149 -15.84 6.55 6.64
C VAL A 149 -16.23 7.43 5.45
N LEU A 150 -16.13 6.88 4.24
CA LEU A 150 -16.49 7.56 2.99
C LEU A 150 -17.92 7.22 2.56
N ALA A 151 -18.33 5.97 2.77
CA ALA A 151 -19.69 5.52 2.46
C ALA A 151 -20.07 4.27 3.27
N ARG A 152 -21.37 4.03 3.43
CA ARG A 152 -21.96 2.81 4.02
C ARG A 152 -23.03 2.29 3.09
N ALA A 153 -23.01 1.01 2.77
CA ALA A 153 -24.02 0.34 1.94
C ALA A 153 -24.06 -1.17 2.26
N GLU A 154 -25.27 -1.72 2.42
CA GLU A 154 -25.53 -3.17 2.53
C GLU A 154 -24.66 -3.93 3.56
N GLY A 155 -24.40 -3.33 4.74
CA GLY A 155 -23.56 -3.94 5.77
C GLY A 155 -22.06 -3.88 5.48
N LEU A 156 -21.66 -3.24 4.39
CA LEU A 156 -20.28 -2.88 4.07
C LEU A 156 -20.05 -1.39 4.27
N ALA A 157 -18.79 -1.01 4.37
CA ALA A 157 -18.39 0.40 4.35
C ALA A 157 -17.13 0.60 3.50
N VAL A 158 -17.00 1.79 2.95
CA VAL A 158 -15.77 2.25 2.31
C VAL A 158 -15.09 3.23 3.25
N MET A 159 -13.83 2.98 3.55
CA MET A 159 -13.05 3.77 4.50
C MET A 159 -11.79 4.33 3.84
N ALA A 160 -11.48 5.58 4.11
CA ALA A 160 -10.14 6.13 3.92
C ALA A 160 -9.32 5.87 5.18
N LEU A 161 -8.05 5.49 5.01
CA LEU A 161 -7.13 5.19 6.09
C LEU A 161 -5.81 5.93 5.87
N SER A 162 -5.30 6.59 6.91
CA SER A 162 -3.98 7.22 6.92
C SER A 162 -3.09 6.56 7.99
N PRO A 163 -2.15 5.69 7.61
CA PRO A 163 -1.23 5.10 8.56
C PRO A 163 -0.14 6.09 8.94
N VAL A 164 -0.16 6.57 10.19
CA VAL A 164 0.88 7.42 10.79
C VAL A 164 2.19 6.63 10.95
N THR A 165 2.08 5.37 11.30
CA THR A 165 3.18 4.38 11.36
C THR A 165 3.06 3.39 10.20
N GLY A 166 4.11 2.57 9.96
CA GLY A 166 4.15 1.62 8.83
C GLY A 166 4.46 0.18 9.25
N ARG A 167 3.69 -0.41 10.18
CA ARG A 167 3.93 -1.79 10.62
C ARG A 167 3.37 -2.82 9.63
N THR A 168 3.97 -4.00 9.60
CA THR A 168 3.48 -5.11 8.77
C THR A 168 1.99 -5.35 9.04
N HIS A 169 1.18 -5.46 7.99
CA HIS A 169 -0.27 -5.69 8.05
C HIS A 169 -1.04 -4.70 8.94
N GLN A 170 -0.50 -3.51 9.23
CA GLN A 170 -1.06 -2.59 10.22
C GLN A 170 -2.54 -2.30 10.00
N LEU A 171 -2.92 -1.82 8.81
CA LEU A 171 -4.29 -1.45 8.49
C LEU A 171 -5.25 -2.64 8.63
N ARG A 172 -4.81 -3.82 8.20
CA ARG A 172 -5.58 -5.06 8.26
C ARG A 172 -5.82 -5.52 9.69
N ALA A 173 -4.76 -5.52 10.51
CA ALA A 173 -4.84 -5.90 11.93
C ALA A 173 -5.65 -4.88 12.74
N HIS A 174 -5.49 -3.58 12.47
CA HIS A 174 -6.23 -2.50 13.13
C HIS A 174 -7.74 -2.58 12.85
N LEU A 175 -8.14 -2.68 11.58
CA LEU A 175 -9.56 -2.78 11.24
C LEU A 175 -10.20 -4.06 11.76
N SER A 176 -9.49 -5.18 11.72
CA SER A 176 -9.97 -6.42 12.35
C SER A 176 -10.11 -6.29 13.87
N HIS A 177 -9.19 -5.58 14.53
CA HIS A 177 -9.26 -5.30 15.97
C HIS A 177 -10.48 -4.46 16.35
N LEU A 178 -10.85 -3.49 15.52
CA LEU A 178 -12.08 -2.70 15.70
C LEU A 178 -13.37 -3.51 15.44
N GLY A 179 -13.27 -4.73 14.92
CA GLY A 179 -14.43 -5.54 14.55
C GLY A 179 -14.92 -5.30 13.10
N PHE A 180 -14.22 -4.52 12.30
CA PHE A 180 -14.56 -4.19 10.92
C PHE A 180 -13.49 -4.70 9.94
N PRO A 181 -13.28 -6.02 9.79
CA PRO A 181 -12.24 -6.56 8.95
C PRO A 181 -12.44 -6.19 7.48
N ILE A 182 -11.32 -6.07 6.75
CA ILE A 182 -11.32 -5.75 5.33
C ILE A 182 -11.93 -6.90 4.53
N LEU A 183 -12.76 -6.57 3.56
CA LEU A 183 -13.36 -7.54 2.64
C LEU A 183 -12.27 -8.28 1.85
N GLY A 184 -12.38 -9.59 1.75
CA GLY A 184 -11.39 -10.44 1.08
C GLY A 184 -10.12 -10.71 1.90
N ASP A 185 -10.03 -10.23 3.15
CA ASP A 185 -8.87 -10.54 3.99
C ASP A 185 -8.88 -11.99 4.49
N SER A 186 -7.98 -12.81 3.95
CA SER A 186 -7.85 -14.23 4.30
C SER A 186 -7.08 -14.49 5.61
N ILE A 187 -6.48 -13.44 6.20
CA ILE A 187 -5.70 -13.55 7.45
C ILE A 187 -6.51 -13.04 8.64
N TYR A 188 -7.15 -11.89 8.48
CA TYR A 188 -7.83 -11.16 9.55
C TYR A 188 -9.35 -11.13 9.39
N GLY A 189 -9.86 -11.37 8.18
CA GLY A 189 -11.29 -11.28 7.85
C GLY A 189 -11.99 -12.62 7.65
N GLY A 190 -11.29 -13.75 7.83
CA GLY A 190 -11.88 -15.09 7.66
C GLY A 190 -12.23 -15.47 6.21
N ALA A 191 -11.78 -14.68 5.21
CA ALA A 191 -11.99 -15.00 3.80
C ALA A 191 -11.19 -16.25 3.36
N SER A 192 -11.67 -16.92 2.32
CA SER A 192 -10.99 -18.09 1.77
C SER A 192 -9.61 -17.74 1.21
N ARG A 193 -8.64 -18.63 1.44
CA ARG A 193 -7.29 -18.56 0.86
C ARG A 193 -7.13 -19.43 -0.39
N LEU A 194 -8.20 -20.06 -0.83
CA LEU A 194 -8.15 -20.91 -2.03
C LEU A 194 -7.91 -20.04 -3.28
N PRO A 195 -7.27 -20.59 -4.32
CA PRO A 195 -7.21 -19.94 -5.63
C PRO A 195 -8.61 -19.54 -6.10
N GLY A 196 -8.78 -18.32 -6.59
CA GLY A 196 -10.09 -17.78 -6.97
C GLY A 196 -10.96 -17.28 -5.82
N GLY A 197 -10.47 -17.28 -4.58
CA GLY A 197 -11.13 -16.62 -3.45
C GLY A 197 -11.17 -15.08 -3.59
N PRO A 198 -11.96 -14.39 -2.77
CA PRO A 198 -12.14 -12.95 -2.88
C PRO A 198 -10.81 -12.20 -2.69
N MET A 199 -10.56 -11.22 -3.56
CA MET A 199 -9.37 -10.37 -3.49
C MET A 199 -9.46 -9.43 -2.28
N LEU A 200 -8.30 -9.07 -1.71
CA LEU A 200 -8.21 -8.10 -0.62
C LEU A 200 -8.62 -6.70 -1.10
N HIS A 201 -9.63 -6.11 -0.48
CA HIS A 201 -10.12 -4.76 -0.78
C HIS A 201 -9.35 -3.71 0.03
N LEU A 202 -8.02 -3.65 -0.19
CA LEU A 202 -7.12 -2.65 0.39
C LEU A 202 -6.21 -2.10 -0.70
N HIS A 203 -6.28 -0.79 -0.92
CA HIS A 203 -5.60 -0.10 -2.00
C HIS A 203 -4.90 1.17 -1.50
N SER A 204 -3.62 1.34 -1.81
CA SER A 204 -2.84 2.55 -1.56
C SER A 204 -3.19 3.60 -2.62
N ARG A 205 -4.20 4.42 -2.32
CA ARG A 205 -4.83 5.35 -3.27
C ARG A 205 -3.93 6.54 -3.62
N ARG A 206 -3.37 7.22 -2.62
CA ARG A 206 -2.60 8.45 -2.79
C ARG A 206 -1.33 8.40 -1.97
N ILE A 207 -0.26 8.96 -2.52
CA ILE A 207 0.96 9.25 -1.78
C ILE A 207 1.47 10.64 -2.11
N VAL A 208 1.80 11.42 -1.06
CA VAL A 208 2.38 12.74 -1.18
C VAL A 208 3.79 12.74 -0.58
N LEU A 209 4.77 13.18 -1.36
CA LEU A 209 6.19 13.15 -1.00
C LEU A 209 6.83 14.52 -1.18
N PRO A 210 7.25 15.20 -0.11
CA PRO A 210 7.95 16.49 -0.18
C PRO A 210 9.43 16.29 -0.56
N VAL A 211 9.69 15.80 -1.77
CA VAL A 211 11.04 15.48 -2.25
C VAL A 211 11.87 16.73 -2.55
N ALA A 212 11.23 17.78 -3.05
CA ALA A 212 11.88 19.04 -3.40
C ALA A 212 11.83 20.03 -2.24
N LYS A 213 12.98 20.61 -1.88
CA LYS A 213 13.08 21.58 -0.77
C LYS A 213 12.22 22.84 -1.00
N ASN A 214 12.12 23.30 -2.25
CA ASN A 214 11.45 24.55 -2.63
C ASN A 214 10.53 24.33 -3.87
N GLY A 215 9.99 23.16 -4.04
CA GLY A 215 9.09 22.83 -5.15
C GLY A 215 7.83 22.12 -4.66
N PRO A 216 6.85 21.91 -5.55
CA PRO A 216 5.66 21.15 -5.18
C PRO A 216 6.04 19.72 -4.81
N PRO A 217 5.31 19.10 -3.87
CA PRO A 217 5.49 17.69 -3.58
C PRO A 217 5.10 16.82 -4.79
N ILE A 218 5.64 15.61 -4.85
CA ILE A 218 5.09 14.58 -5.73
C ILE A 218 3.76 14.16 -5.09
N ASP A 219 2.66 14.28 -5.84
CA ASP A 219 1.32 13.85 -5.43
C ASP A 219 0.83 12.84 -6.48
N ALA A 220 0.95 11.56 -6.15
CA ALA A 220 0.59 10.47 -7.04
C ALA A 220 -0.65 9.74 -6.55
N ARG A 221 -1.56 9.43 -7.50
CA ARG A 221 -2.83 8.76 -7.24
C ARG A 221 -2.96 7.52 -8.11
N ALA A 222 -3.23 6.37 -7.50
CA ALA A 222 -3.52 5.12 -8.20
C ALA A 222 -5.04 4.95 -8.35
N PRO A 223 -5.54 4.64 -9.55
CA PRO A 223 -6.96 4.35 -9.74
C PRO A 223 -7.36 3.10 -8.98
N LEU A 224 -8.59 3.04 -8.48
CA LEU A 224 -9.10 1.85 -7.81
C LEU A 224 -9.02 0.62 -8.73
N PRO A 225 -8.57 -0.54 -8.22
CA PRO A 225 -8.44 -1.75 -9.02
C PRO A 225 -9.82 -2.30 -9.40
N PRO A 226 -9.94 -3.04 -10.55
CA PRO A 226 -11.22 -3.50 -11.09
C PRO A 226 -12.13 -4.19 -10.08
N HIS A 227 -11.61 -5.09 -9.25
CA HIS A 227 -12.42 -5.82 -8.25
C HIS A 227 -13.02 -4.88 -7.19
N MET A 228 -12.39 -3.77 -6.84
CA MET A 228 -12.97 -2.76 -5.94
C MET A 228 -14.02 -1.92 -6.67
N VAL A 229 -13.76 -1.53 -7.92
CA VAL A 229 -14.74 -0.81 -8.75
C VAL A 229 -16.03 -1.65 -8.93
N GLU A 230 -15.88 -2.94 -9.24
CA GLU A 230 -17.01 -3.88 -9.36
C GLU A 230 -17.81 -4.00 -8.06
N THR A 231 -17.13 -4.10 -6.90
CA THR A 231 -17.78 -4.13 -5.59
C THR A 231 -18.52 -2.82 -5.31
N LEU A 232 -17.91 -1.66 -5.59
CA LEU A 232 -18.57 -0.36 -5.40
C LEU A 232 -19.81 -0.22 -6.29
N ALA A 233 -19.70 -0.61 -7.56
CA ALA A 233 -20.82 -0.58 -8.49
C ALA A 233 -21.98 -1.49 -8.02
N ALA A 234 -21.69 -2.69 -7.50
CA ALA A 234 -22.69 -3.58 -6.93
C ALA A 234 -23.41 -2.98 -5.71
N LEU A 235 -22.73 -2.08 -4.97
CA LEU A 235 -23.29 -1.33 -3.83
C LEU A 235 -23.98 -0.02 -4.24
N GLY A 236 -24.08 0.28 -5.54
CA GLY A 236 -24.62 1.54 -6.03
C GLY A 236 -23.76 2.76 -5.75
N LEU A 237 -22.44 2.56 -5.52
CA LEU A 237 -21.49 3.63 -5.23
C LEU A 237 -20.62 3.94 -6.45
N GLU A 238 -20.50 5.22 -6.76
CA GLU A 238 -19.67 5.74 -7.85
C GLU A 238 -18.19 5.73 -7.43
N SER A 239 -17.34 4.96 -8.15
CA SER A 239 -15.92 4.85 -7.84
C SER A 239 -15.19 6.20 -7.90
N ALA A 240 -15.52 7.06 -8.87
CA ALA A 240 -14.94 8.39 -9.00
C ALA A 240 -15.26 9.30 -7.79
N ALA A 241 -16.47 9.20 -7.23
CA ALA A 241 -16.84 9.94 -6.02
C ALA A 241 -16.07 9.45 -4.79
N ILE A 242 -15.89 8.13 -4.65
CA ILE A 242 -15.07 7.54 -3.58
C ILE A 242 -13.61 7.96 -3.72
N GLU A 243 -13.05 7.94 -4.93
CA GLU A 243 -11.68 8.38 -5.20
C GLU A 243 -11.47 9.86 -4.81
N ALA A 244 -12.37 10.74 -5.23
CA ALA A 244 -12.31 12.16 -4.89
C ALA A 244 -12.43 12.41 -3.38
N ALA A 245 -13.33 11.71 -2.69
CA ALA A 245 -13.49 11.80 -1.25
C ALA A 245 -12.25 11.27 -0.49
N ALA A 246 -11.62 10.20 -0.99
CA ALA A 246 -10.39 9.66 -0.42
C ALA A 246 -9.19 10.61 -0.60
N ASP A 247 -9.11 11.29 -1.75
CA ASP A 247 -8.00 12.22 -2.07
C ASP A 247 -7.97 13.43 -1.11
N THR A 248 -9.08 13.81 -0.51
CA THR A 248 -9.20 14.95 0.44
C THR A 248 -9.52 14.55 1.88
N ALA A 249 -9.51 13.23 2.17
CA ALA A 249 -9.98 12.72 3.46
C ALA A 249 -9.16 13.20 4.67
N PHE A 250 -7.88 13.57 4.44
CA PHE A 250 -6.92 13.95 5.49
C PHE A 250 -6.18 15.26 5.17
N ASP A 251 -6.70 16.06 4.20
CA ASP A 251 -6.17 17.40 3.89
C ASP A 251 -6.51 18.41 5.00
#